data_6370dbca8334de7b5d6ee03a2152177c
#
_entry.id   6370dbca8334de7b5d6ee03a2152177c
#
_cell.length_a   1.000
_cell.length_b   1.000
_cell.length_c   1.000
_cell.angle_alpha   90.00
_cell.angle_beta   90.00
_cell.angle_gamma   90.00
#
_symmetry.space_group_name_H-M   'P 1'
#
loop_
_entity.id
_entity.type
_entity.pdbx_description
1 polymer ?
#
loop_
_entity_poly.entity_id
_entity_poly.type
_entity_poly.pdbx_seq_one_letter_code
_entity_poly.pdbx_strand_id
1 'polypeptide(L)'
;AHLAGVKKIFYSSSACMYPEYNQLDPDNPKCSEASAYPAAPDSEYGWEKLFSERLYLSYYRNHKMEVRIARFHNIFGVQGTWRGGKEKAPAAMCRKVAEAEDGGVIEVWGDGKQTRSFLYVDECVDAIRRLVESDFTGPVNVGSEEMISINDFAKMVIDISGKKLTIKNIKGPTGVRGRNSDNNLIKE
;
A
#
# COMPACT_ATOMS: atom_id res chain seq x y z
N ALA A 1 4.34 -7.10 25.76
CA ALA A 1 4.31 -5.64 25.86
C ALA A 1 3.58 -5.19 27.15
N HIS A 2 2.27 -5.47 27.30
CA HIS A 2 1.46 -4.99 28.45
C HIS A 2 2.05 -5.42 29.80
N LEU A 3 2.34 -6.72 30.00
CA LEU A 3 2.95 -7.23 31.24
C LEU A 3 4.35 -6.67 31.52
N ALA A 4 5.04 -6.18 30.50
CA ALA A 4 6.35 -5.53 30.63
C ALA A 4 6.23 -4.00 30.83
N GLY A 5 5.04 -3.47 31.07
CA GLY A 5 4.81 -2.05 31.35
C GLY A 5 4.89 -1.11 30.13
N VAL A 6 4.87 -1.64 28.90
CA VAL A 6 4.82 -0.83 27.67
C VAL A 6 3.53 -0.02 27.64
N LYS A 7 3.64 1.28 27.48
CA LYS A 7 2.50 2.22 27.52
C LYS A 7 1.90 2.48 26.14
N LYS A 8 2.72 2.56 25.08
CA LYS A 8 2.33 2.88 23.73
C LYS A 8 2.84 1.84 22.73
N ILE A 9 2.01 1.45 21.78
CA ILE A 9 2.36 0.54 20.68
C ILE A 9 1.99 1.19 19.35
N PHE A 10 2.89 1.09 18.38
CA PHE A 10 2.60 1.34 16.97
C PHE A 10 2.46 -0.01 16.24
N TYR A 11 1.43 -0.12 15.40
CA TYR A 11 1.20 -1.28 14.54
C TYR A 11 1.14 -0.88 13.08
N SER A 12 2.01 -1.49 12.27
CA SER A 12 2.00 -1.36 10.82
C SER A 12 0.97 -2.31 10.20
N SER A 13 -0.23 -1.82 9.94
CA SER A 13 -1.26 -2.52 9.18
C SER A 13 -1.07 -2.32 7.68
N SER A 14 -2.01 -2.74 6.87
CA SER A 14 -1.91 -2.73 5.41
C SER A 14 -3.26 -2.49 4.75
N ALA A 15 -3.26 -1.83 3.62
CA ALA A 15 -4.44 -1.72 2.75
C ALA A 15 -4.97 -3.07 2.23
N CYS A 16 -4.17 -4.15 2.33
CA CYS A 16 -4.63 -5.50 2.01
C CYS A 16 -5.74 -6.01 2.93
N MET A 17 -5.97 -5.35 4.08
CA MET A 17 -7.06 -5.69 4.98
C MET A 17 -8.44 -5.19 4.51
N TYR A 18 -8.50 -4.27 3.54
CA TYR A 18 -9.77 -3.80 2.99
C TYR A 18 -10.48 -4.89 2.19
N PRO A 19 -11.82 -4.92 2.22
CA PRO A 19 -12.60 -5.87 1.44
C PRO A 19 -12.28 -5.79 -0.05
N GLU A 20 -12.24 -6.95 -0.70
CA GLU A 20 -12.01 -7.04 -2.15
C GLU A 20 -13.06 -6.24 -2.94
N TYR A 21 -14.34 -6.30 -2.53
CA TYR A 21 -15.44 -5.61 -3.20
C TYR A 21 -15.31 -4.07 -3.21
N ASN A 22 -14.51 -3.48 -2.31
CA ASN A 22 -14.18 -2.05 -2.33
C ASN A 22 -13.17 -1.69 -3.42
N GLN A 23 -12.54 -2.66 -4.05
CA GLN A 23 -11.36 -2.53 -4.88
C GLN A 23 -11.60 -3.09 -6.31
N LEU A 24 -12.86 -3.31 -6.70
CA LEU A 24 -13.24 -3.84 -8.01
C LEU A 24 -13.22 -2.78 -9.11
N ASP A 25 -13.48 -1.52 -8.74
CA ASP A 25 -13.43 -0.39 -9.66
C ASP A 25 -12.03 0.24 -9.64
N PRO A 26 -11.30 0.22 -10.77
CA PRO A 26 -9.97 0.82 -10.83
C PRO A 26 -9.97 2.35 -10.74
N ASP A 27 -11.08 3.00 -11.10
CA ASP A 27 -11.19 4.45 -11.16
C ASP A 27 -11.72 5.05 -9.85
N ASN A 28 -12.41 4.24 -9.03
CA ASN A 28 -13.02 4.70 -7.78
C ASN A 28 -12.96 3.63 -6.67
N PRO A 29 -11.77 3.23 -6.22
CA PRO A 29 -11.65 2.32 -5.09
C PRO A 29 -12.11 3.00 -3.79
N LYS A 30 -12.82 2.24 -2.93
CA LYS A 30 -13.46 2.75 -1.72
C LYS A 30 -12.75 2.23 -0.46
N CYS A 31 -11.57 2.76 -0.18
CA CYS A 31 -10.72 2.32 0.94
C CYS A 31 -10.64 3.38 2.07
N SER A 32 -11.77 3.98 2.45
CA SER A 32 -11.84 4.77 3.69
C SER A 32 -11.73 3.87 4.92
N GLU A 33 -11.29 4.38 6.05
CA GLU A 33 -11.08 3.59 7.27
C GLU A 33 -12.37 2.88 7.74
N ALA A 34 -13.51 3.53 7.60
CA ALA A 34 -14.83 2.98 7.94
C ALA A 34 -15.24 1.79 7.04
N SER A 35 -14.72 1.73 5.80
CA SER A 35 -15.07 0.71 4.82
C SER A 35 -14.44 -0.67 5.06
N ALA A 36 -13.67 -0.81 6.14
CA ALA A 36 -13.07 -2.09 6.54
C ALA A 36 -14.09 -3.19 6.85
N TYR A 37 -15.33 -2.82 7.10
CA TYR A 37 -16.41 -3.74 7.46
C TYR A 37 -17.65 -3.55 6.59
N PRO A 38 -18.38 -4.64 6.27
CA PRO A 38 -18.10 -6.03 6.63
C PRO A 38 -16.79 -6.52 6.03
N ALA A 39 -16.03 -7.32 6.81
CA ALA A 39 -14.68 -7.76 6.43
C ALA A 39 -14.72 -8.82 5.32
N ALA A 40 -13.94 -8.61 4.26
CA ALA A 40 -13.72 -9.57 3.17
C ALA A 40 -12.36 -9.33 2.46
N PRO A 41 -11.22 -9.37 3.19
CA PRO A 41 -9.91 -9.30 2.56
C PRO A 41 -9.69 -10.39 1.52
N ASP A 42 -8.93 -10.07 0.46
CA ASP A 42 -8.64 -10.96 -0.66
C ASP A 42 -7.51 -12.00 -0.38
N SER A 43 -6.92 -11.96 0.82
CA SER A 43 -5.76 -12.77 1.16
C SER A 43 -5.65 -13.05 2.66
N GLU A 44 -4.98 -14.15 3.01
CA GLU A 44 -4.65 -14.49 4.41
C GLU A 44 -3.83 -13.39 5.10
N TYR A 45 -2.95 -12.74 4.35
CA TYR A 45 -2.21 -11.58 4.85
C TYR A 45 -3.15 -10.43 5.25
N GLY A 46 -4.16 -10.15 4.44
CA GLY A 46 -5.17 -9.14 4.75
C GLY A 46 -5.96 -9.48 6.02
N TRP A 47 -6.36 -10.74 6.17
CA TRP A 47 -7.04 -11.24 7.36
C TRP A 47 -6.17 -11.15 8.61
N GLU A 48 -4.88 -11.52 8.52
CA GLU A 48 -3.93 -11.40 9.64
C GLU A 48 -3.81 -9.94 10.08
N LYS A 49 -3.66 -9.00 9.13
CA LYS A 49 -3.56 -7.58 9.43
C LYS A 49 -4.82 -7.04 10.12
N LEU A 50 -6.00 -7.38 9.62
CA LEU A 50 -7.26 -6.95 10.21
C LEU A 50 -7.47 -7.53 11.62
N PHE A 51 -7.19 -8.82 11.80
CA PHE A 51 -7.29 -9.45 13.10
C PHE A 51 -6.34 -8.81 14.11
N SER A 52 -5.11 -8.54 13.72
CA SER A 52 -4.12 -7.87 14.57
C SER A 52 -4.56 -6.47 14.99
N GLU A 53 -5.15 -5.66 14.10
CA GLU A 53 -5.75 -4.36 14.47
C GLU A 53 -6.77 -4.54 15.61
N ARG A 54 -7.69 -5.49 15.46
CA ARG A 54 -8.70 -5.77 16.47
C ARG A 54 -8.09 -6.19 17.81
N LEU A 55 -7.04 -7.00 17.77
CA LEU A 55 -6.33 -7.45 18.95
C LEU A 55 -5.68 -6.27 19.69
N TYR A 56 -4.94 -5.39 18.98
CA TYR A 56 -4.34 -4.20 19.58
C TYR A 56 -5.39 -3.25 20.14
N LEU A 57 -6.48 -3.01 19.42
CA LEU A 57 -7.59 -2.18 19.90
C LEU A 57 -8.30 -2.79 21.12
N SER A 58 -8.29 -4.12 21.29
CA SER A 58 -8.81 -4.73 22.51
C SER A 58 -7.94 -4.41 23.74
N TYR A 59 -6.62 -4.33 23.57
CA TYR A 59 -5.71 -3.90 24.64
C TYR A 59 -5.93 -2.42 25.00
N TYR A 60 -6.20 -1.56 24.02
CA TYR A 60 -6.62 -0.19 24.32
C TYR A 60 -7.90 -0.15 25.17
N ARG A 61 -8.96 -0.88 24.75
CA ARG A 61 -10.25 -0.88 25.48
C ARG A 61 -10.12 -1.46 26.88
N ASN A 62 -9.42 -2.58 27.02
CA ASN A 62 -9.40 -3.36 28.26
C ASN A 62 -8.29 -2.95 29.23
N HIS A 63 -7.17 -2.44 28.73
CA HIS A 63 -5.97 -2.17 29.52
C HIS A 63 -5.47 -0.74 29.40
N LYS A 64 -6.19 0.13 28.65
CA LYS A 64 -5.81 1.55 28.44
C LYS A 64 -4.41 1.72 27.82
N MET A 65 -3.93 0.69 27.10
CA MET A 65 -2.68 0.79 26.36
C MET A 65 -2.89 1.72 25.15
N GLU A 66 -2.03 2.70 24.99
CA GLU A 66 -2.08 3.57 23.82
C GLU A 66 -1.71 2.78 22.56
N VAL A 67 -2.57 2.82 21.54
CA VAL A 67 -2.37 2.10 20.28
C VAL A 67 -2.45 3.07 19.12
N ARG A 68 -1.45 3.01 18.24
CA ARG A 68 -1.40 3.75 16.98
C ARG A 68 -1.35 2.74 15.84
N ILE A 69 -2.23 2.86 14.87
CA ILE A 69 -2.35 1.90 13.76
C ILE A 69 -2.31 2.66 12.44
N ALA A 70 -1.32 2.37 11.60
CA ALA A 70 -1.25 2.88 10.24
C ALA A 70 -1.57 1.78 9.22
N ARG A 71 -2.52 2.03 8.32
CA ARG A 71 -2.82 1.18 7.15
C ARG A 71 -2.02 1.68 5.96
N PHE A 72 -0.92 1.00 5.65
CA PHE A 72 -0.03 1.42 4.59
C PHE A 72 -0.57 1.09 3.20
N HIS A 73 -0.52 2.09 2.30
CA HIS A 73 -0.88 1.99 0.89
C HIS A 73 0.37 2.10 0.02
N ASN A 74 0.94 0.94 -0.38
CA ASN A 74 2.04 0.80 -1.34
C ASN A 74 3.23 1.74 -1.09
N ILE A 75 3.86 1.57 0.05
CA ILE A 75 5.07 2.33 0.39
C ILE A 75 6.24 1.86 -0.49
N PHE A 76 7.01 2.79 -1.04
CA PHE A 76 8.18 2.53 -1.85
C PHE A 76 9.33 3.52 -1.51
N GLY A 77 10.54 3.20 -1.89
CA GLY A 77 11.69 4.09 -1.70
C GLY A 77 13.03 3.38 -1.90
N VAL A 78 14.09 4.15 -1.69
CA VAL A 78 15.47 3.65 -1.73
C VAL A 78 15.68 2.57 -0.68
N GLN A 79 16.65 1.68 -0.90
CA GLN A 79 16.98 0.54 -0.01
C GLN A 79 15.88 -0.54 0.08
N GLY A 80 14.77 -0.41 -0.65
CA GLY A 80 13.77 -1.46 -0.77
C GLY A 80 14.28 -2.65 -1.57
N THR A 81 13.68 -3.83 -1.33
CA THR A 81 13.98 -5.03 -2.13
C THR A 81 13.63 -4.79 -3.60
N TRP A 82 14.57 -5.01 -4.50
CA TRP A 82 14.44 -4.78 -5.94
C TRP A 82 14.66 -6.03 -6.82
N ARG A 83 15.05 -7.16 -6.20
CA ARG A 83 15.24 -8.48 -6.84
C ARG A 83 14.80 -9.61 -5.91
N GLY A 84 14.59 -10.82 -6.47
CA GLY A 84 14.33 -12.04 -5.72
C GLY A 84 12.86 -12.36 -5.49
N GLY A 85 11.94 -11.74 -6.21
CA GLY A 85 10.51 -12.06 -6.21
C GLY A 85 9.71 -11.47 -5.04
N LYS A 86 10.32 -10.60 -4.22
CA LYS A 86 9.66 -9.90 -3.11
C LYS A 86 9.56 -8.38 -3.35
N GLU A 87 10.06 -7.92 -4.48
CA GLU A 87 10.03 -6.51 -4.87
C GLU A 87 8.60 -6.03 -5.12
N LYS A 88 8.31 -4.81 -4.69
CA LYS A 88 7.06 -4.12 -5.01
C LYS A 88 7.08 -3.55 -6.42
N ALA A 89 5.89 -3.21 -6.95
CA ALA A 89 5.73 -2.76 -8.34
C ALA A 89 6.69 -1.62 -8.75
N PRO A 90 6.95 -0.57 -7.94
CA PRO A 90 7.91 0.46 -8.31
C PRO A 90 9.34 -0.07 -8.52
N ALA A 91 9.83 -0.86 -7.58
CA ALA A 91 11.17 -1.43 -7.68
C ALA A 91 11.29 -2.42 -8.86
N ALA A 92 10.27 -3.27 -9.06
CA ALA A 92 10.23 -4.21 -10.18
C ALA A 92 10.20 -3.49 -11.53
N MET A 93 9.41 -2.41 -11.67
CA MET A 93 9.32 -1.64 -12.90
C MET A 93 10.62 -0.91 -13.21
N CYS A 94 11.20 -0.21 -12.23
CA CYS A 94 12.49 0.45 -12.38
C CYS A 94 13.58 -0.54 -12.80
N ARG A 95 13.65 -1.72 -12.17
CA ARG A 95 14.59 -2.77 -12.55
C ARG A 95 14.38 -3.25 -13.99
N LYS A 96 13.14 -3.58 -14.37
CA LYS A 96 12.82 -4.05 -15.73
C LYS A 96 13.27 -3.05 -16.79
N VAL A 97 12.99 -1.76 -16.56
CA VAL A 97 13.40 -0.68 -17.49
C VAL A 97 14.91 -0.49 -17.48
N ALA A 98 15.57 -0.54 -16.32
CA ALA A 98 17.02 -0.40 -16.23
C ALA A 98 17.78 -1.52 -16.96
N GLU A 99 17.30 -2.77 -16.84
CA GLU A 99 17.90 -3.97 -17.43
C GLU A 99 17.57 -4.15 -18.92
N ALA A 100 16.48 -3.55 -19.43
CA ALA A 100 16.09 -3.66 -20.83
C ALA A 100 17.07 -2.94 -21.76
N GLU A 101 17.38 -3.56 -22.90
CA GLU A 101 18.11 -2.90 -23.99
C GLU A 101 17.20 -1.87 -24.69
N ASP A 102 17.80 -0.83 -25.29
CA ASP A 102 17.05 0.16 -26.07
C ASP A 102 16.33 -0.51 -27.26
N GLY A 103 15.08 -0.15 -27.50
CA GLY A 103 14.22 -0.86 -28.46
C GLY A 103 13.53 -2.11 -27.91
N GLY A 104 13.80 -2.49 -26.66
CA GLY A 104 13.25 -3.66 -26.02
C GLY A 104 11.79 -3.56 -25.59
N VAL A 105 11.32 -4.59 -24.88
CA VAL A 105 9.92 -4.74 -24.45
C VAL A 105 9.82 -4.88 -22.93
N ILE A 106 8.91 -4.14 -22.32
CA ILE A 106 8.55 -4.25 -20.91
C ILE A 106 7.24 -5.03 -20.79
N GLU A 107 7.29 -6.18 -20.16
CA GLU A 107 6.11 -7.00 -19.90
C GLU A 107 5.36 -6.52 -18.65
N VAL A 108 4.06 -6.24 -18.82
CA VAL A 108 3.11 -5.86 -17.78
C VAL A 108 2.03 -6.93 -17.65
N TRP A 109 1.79 -7.41 -16.45
CA TRP A 109 0.76 -8.41 -16.18
C TRP A 109 -0.65 -7.84 -16.28
N GLY A 110 -1.55 -8.61 -16.89
CA GLY A 110 -2.94 -8.22 -17.13
C GLY A 110 -3.08 -7.20 -18.25
N ASP A 111 -4.16 -6.43 -18.20
CA ASP A 111 -4.43 -5.35 -19.16
C ASP A 111 -3.72 -4.03 -18.83
N GLY A 112 -3.02 -3.98 -17.70
CA GLY A 112 -2.31 -2.78 -17.22
C GLY A 112 -3.20 -1.63 -16.77
N LYS A 113 -4.53 -1.82 -16.73
CA LYS A 113 -5.51 -0.81 -16.29
C LYS A 113 -5.75 -0.82 -14.79
N GLN A 114 -5.24 -1.81 -14.06
CA GLN A 114 -5.30 -1.81 -12.61
C GLN A 114 -4.56 -0.59 -12.06
N THR A 115 -5.16 0.09 -11.07
CA THR A 115 -4.64 1.33 -10.51
C THR A 115 -4.07 1.15 -9.11
N ARG A 116 -3.05 1.91 -8.81
CA ARG A 116 -2.42 1.99 -7.47
C ARG A 116 -2.03 3.43 -7.18
N SER A 117 -1.99 3.76 -5.90
CA SER A 117 -1.25 4.91 -5.42
C SER A 117 0.04 4.45 -4.73
N PHE A 118 1.06 5.31 -4.72
CA PHE A 118 2.37 5.00 -4.14
C PHE A 118 2.81 6.16 -3.24
N LEU A 119 3.23 5.86 -2.02
CA LEU A 119 3.76 6.84 -1.07
C LEU A 119 5.27 6.63 -0.90
N TYR A 120 6.03 7.72 -1.02
CA TYR A 120 7.47 7.65 -0.80
C TYR A 120 7.81 7.41 0.67
N VAL A 121 8.87 6.66 0.92
CA VAL A 121 9.20 6.17 2.27
C VAL A 121 9.46 7.29 3.28
N ASP A 122 10.05 8.41 2.88
CA ASP A 122 10.33 9.52 3.80
C ASP A 122 9.03 10.18 4.29
N GLU A 123 8.04 10.34 3.41
CA GLU A 123 6.71 10.82 3.77
C GLU A 123 5.99 9.85 4.71
N CYS A 124 6.14 8.54 4.44
CA CYS A 124 5.60 7.50 5.32
C CYS A 124 6.22 7.57 6.72
N VAL A 125 7.55 7.75 6.82
CA VAL A 125 8.25 7.86 8.11
C VAL A 125 7.80 9.12 8.88
N ASP A 126 7.63 10.25 8.20
CA ASP A 126 7.10 11.47 8.85
C ASP A 126 5.67 11.26 9.35
N ALA A 127 4.80 10.63 8.55
CA ALA A 127 3.44 10.30 8.95
C ALA A 127 3.41 9.36 10.18
N ILE A 128 4.28 8.34 10.23
CA ILE A 128 4.42 7.44 11.39
C ILE A 128 4.83 8.24 12.62
N ARG A 129 5.85 9.10 12.51
CA ARG A 129 6.34 9.92 13.61
C ARG A 129 5.21 10.78 14.19
N ARG A 130 4.50 11.52 13.34
CA ARG A 130 3.36 12.36 13.74
C ARG A 130 2.25 11.54 14.40
N LEU A 131 1.89 10.39 13.83
CA LEU A 131 0.88 9.50 14.40
C LEU A 131 1.28 8.98 15.77
N VAL A 132 2.55 8.57 15.96
CA VAL A 132 3.05 8.10 17.26
C VAL A 132 3.05 9.19 18.31
N GLU A 133 3.36 10.43 17.92
CA GLU A 133 3.36 11.60 18.80
C GLU A 133 1.94 12.10 19.14
N SER A 134 0.96 11.85 18.27
CA SER A 134 -0.44 12.28 18.45
C SER A 134 -1.19 11.49 19.55
N ASP A 135 -2.36 11.98 19.90
CA ASP A 135 -3.32 11.30 20.78
C ASP A 135 -4.34 10.45 20.01
N PHE A 136 -4.25 10.44 18.68
CA PHE A 136 -5.19 9.70 17.84
C PHE A 136 -5.14 8.19 18.13
N THR A 137 -6.30 7.60 18.36
CA THR A 137 -6.45 6.16 18.62
C THR A 137 -7.39 5.55 17.60
N GLY A 138 -6.88 4.61 16.85
CA GLY A 138 -7.61 3.93 15.80
C GLY A 138 -6.73 3.69 14.58
N PRO A 139 -7.24 2.96 13.60
CA PRO A 139 -6.57 2.83 12.33
C PRO A 139 -6.72 4.11 11.49
N VAL A 140 -5.65 4.49 10.83
CA VAL A 140 -5.62 5.59 9.86
C VAL A 140 -4.86 5.17 8.61
N ASN A 141 -5.35 5.57 7.44
CA ASN A 141 -4.65 5.35 6.19
C ASN A 141 -3.38 6.20 6.11
N VAL A 142 -2.31 5.58 5.65
CA VAL A 142 -1.06 6.26 5.32
C VAL A 142 -0.67 5.89 3.90
N GLY A 143 -0.92 6.80 2.98
CA GLY A 143 -0.74 6.59 1.54
C GLY A 143 -0.90 7.87 0.73
N SER A 144 -0.76 7.77 -0.58
CA SER A 144 -1.05 8.84 -1.52
C SER A 144 -2.47 8.70 -2.07
N GLU A 145 -3.13 9.82 -2.35
CA GLU A 145 -4.40 9.86 -3.12
C GLU A 145 -4.16 9.83 -4.63
N GLU A 146 -2.93 10.08 -5.06
CA GLU A 146 -2.56 10.12 -6.47
C GLU A 146 -2.53 8.71 -7.06
N MET A 147 -3.49 8.43 -7.92
CA MET A 147 -3.73 7.12 -8.52
C MET A 147 -3.14 7.05 -9.92
N ILE A 148 -2.44 5.96 -10.24
CA ILE A 148 -1.88 5.73 -11.57
C ILE A 148 -2.16 4.31 -12.05
N SER A 149 -2.48 4.14 -13.35
CA SER A 149 -2.56 2.80 -13.94
C SER A 149 -1.16 2.18 -14.07
N ILE A 150 -1.07 0.85 -14.05
CA ILE A 150 0.24 0.18 -14.17
C ILE A 150 0.86 0.44 -15.55
N ASN A 151 0.05 0.59 -16.62
CA ASN A 151 0.59 0.97 -17.93
C ASN A 151 1.14 2.40 -17.95
N ASP A 152 0.44 3.37 -17.33
CA ASP A 152 0.94 4.75 -17.29
C ASP A 152 2.15 4.88 -16.37
N PHE A 153 2.17 4.11 -15.28
CA PHE A 153 3.36 4.00 -14.44
C PHE A 153 4.55 3.43 -15.23
N ALA A 154 4.36 2.38 -16.02
CA ALA A 154 5.42 1.83 -16.87
C ALA A 154 5.92 2.86 -17.90
N LYS A 155 5.02 3.61 -18.56
CA LYS A 155 5.38 4.71 -19.47
C LYS A 155 6.22 5.77 -18.76
N MET A 156 5.78 6.22 -17.56
CA MET A 156 6.53 7.20 -16.77
C MET A 156 7.96 6.75 -16.49
N VAL A 157 8.17 5.49 -16.08
CA VAL A 157 9.51 4.96 -15.80
C VAL A 157 10.35 4.86 -17.09
N ILE A 158 9.74 4.48 -18.23
CA ILE A 158 10.40 4.45 -19.54
C ILE A 158 10.85 5.87 -19.94
N ASP A 159 9.95 6.85 -19.83
CA ASP A 159 10.24 8.25 -20.18
C ASP A 159 11.40 8.83 -19.32
N ILE A 160 11.39 8.57 -18.02
CA ILE A 160 12.47 8.96 -17.11
C ILE A 160 13.81 8.32 -17.52
N SER A 161 13.80 7.08 -18.02
CA SER A 161 15.02 6.38 -18.42
C SER A 161 15.64 6.89 -19.71
N GLY A 162 14.89 7.63 -20.53
CA GLY A 162 15.29 8.08 -21.87
C GLY A 162 15.37 6.97 -22.91
N LYS A 163 15.04 5.72 -22.56
CA LYS A 163 15.06 4.57 -23.47
C LYS A 163 13.81 4.52 -24.36
N LYS A 164 13.95 3.94 -25.55
CA LYS A 164 12.83 3.66 -26.47
C LYS A 164 12.34 2.24 -26.24
N LEU A 165 11.45 2.04 -25.27
CA LEU A 165 10.90 0.74 -24.91
C LEU A 165 9.40 0.66 -25.25
N THR A 166 8.91 -0.55 -25.55
CA THR A 166 7.48 -0.81 -25.78
C THR A 166 6.89 -1.60 -24.64
N ILE A 167 5.61 -1.35 -24.33
CA ILE A 167 4.88 -2.10 -23.30
C ILE A 167 4.10 -3.22 -23.97
N LYS A 168 4.22 -4.44 -23.42
CA LYS A 168 3.45 -5.60 -23.83
C LYS A 168 2.66 -6.15 -22.65
N ASN A 169 1.34 -6.10 -22.74
CA ASN A 169 0.49 -6.72 -21.75
C ASN A 169 0.46 -8.24 -21.93
N ILE A 170 0.74 -8.98 -20.86
CA ILE A 170 0.79 -10.44 -20.86
C ILE A 170 -0.13 -11.01 -19.77
N LYS A 171 -0.57 -12.25 -19.93
CA LYS A 171 -1.39 -12.94 -18.93
C LYS A 171 -0.58 -13.14 -17.64
N GLY A 172 -1.18 -12.81 -16.49
CA GLY A 172 -0.54 -12.96 -15.18
C GLY A 172 -1.42 -12.42 -14.04
N PRO A 173 -1.00 -12.60 -12.80
CA PRO A 173 -1.76 -12.14 -11.64
C PRO A 173 -1.79 -10.59 -11.57
N THR A 174 -2.97 -10.03 -11.41
CA THR A 174 -3.16 -8.57 -11.35
C THR A 174 -3.50 -8.06 -9.95
N GLY A 175 -3.93 -8.95 -9.05
CA GLY A 175 -4.49 -8.58 -7.76
C GLY A 175 -5.80 -7.78 -7.91
N VAL A 176 -6.12 -6.95 -6.94
CA VAL A 176 -7.31 -6.09 -6.98
C VAL A 176 -7.23 -5.05 -8.09
N ARG A 177 -8.38 -4.61 -8.61
CA ARG A 177 -8.45 -3.69 -9.75
C ARG A 177 -8.01 -2.27 -9.39
N GLY A 178 -8.42 -1.75 -8.24
CA GLY A 178 -8.05 -0.41 -7.78
C GLY A 178 -7.70 -0.37 -6.30
N ARG A 179 -6.62 0.33 -5.94
CA ARG A 179 -6.26 0.57 -4.54
C ARG A 179 -5.53 1.89 -4.39
N ASN A 180 -6.18 2.85 -3.72
CA ASN A 180 -5.56 4.09 -3.31
C ASN A 180 -5.91 4.41 -1.86
N SER A 181 -5.23 5.38 -1.28
CA SER A 181 -5.51 5.87 0.07
C SER A 181 -6.63 6.91 0.02
N ASP A 182 -7.63 6.75 0.88
CA ASP A 182 -8.50 7.84 1.28
C ASP A 182 -7.83 8.55 2.47
N ASN A 183 -7.42 9.79 2.28
CA ASN A 183 -6.65 10.54 3.28
C ASN A 183 -7.49 11.60 4.02
N ASN A 184 -8.82 11.49 3.99
CA ASN A 184 -9.66 12.47 4.68
C ASN A 184 -9.36 12.48 6.19
N LEU A 185 -9.30 11.31 6.82
CA LEU A 185 -9.07 11.21 8.27
C LEU A 185 -7.67 11.66 8.70
N ILE A 186 -6.62 11.41 7.94
CA ILE A 186 -5.25 11.80 8.33
C ILE A 186 -5.00 13.31 8.20
N LYS A 187 -5.87 14.04 7.51
CA LYS A 187 -5.79 15.51 7.35
C LYS A 187 -6.48 16.27 8.50
N GLU A 188 -7.29 15.60 9.31
CA GLU A 188 -7.92 16.15 10.52
C GLU A 188 -6.95 16.19 11.71
#